data_e8c3f07139686f6309e8df160f3cb657
#
_entry.id   e8c3f07139686f6309e8df160f3cb657
#
_cell.length_a   1.000
_cell.length_b   1.000
_cell.length_c   1.000
_cell.angle_alpha   90.00
_cell.angle_beta   90.00
_cell.angle_gamma   90.00
#
_symmetry.space_group_name_H-M   'P 1'
#
loop_
_entity.id
_entity.type
_entity.pdbx_description
1 polymer ?
#
loop_
_entity_poly.entity_id
_entity_poly.type
_entity_poly.pdbx_seq_one_letter_code
_entity_poly.pdbx_strand_id
1 'polypeptide(L)'
;MTGTLIEGEGFAGVLRLTWNADHLGHVLAHSRADEPAGVWTGLACMDHELALGGDVDNTTLRRLSAHSEIADLAWEPAAELAGEYGQLCRAAIQAHLAGARETGERLWQQAEALWSLAWSANYQALQLLQEVGLTQFSPVKPQRWVIASFEHNRGPRGLPHPHIHNIVVTALTTRA
;
A
#
# COMPACT_ATOMS: atom_id res chain seq x y z
N MET A 1 16.73 -2.38 8.94
CA MET A 1 17.48 -2.68 7.70
C MET A 1 16.56 -2.36 6.54
N THR A 2 16.94 -1.44 5.67
CA THR A 2 16.11 -1.03 4.51
C THR A 2 16.75 -1.60 3.25
N GLY A 3 16.03 -2.33 2.45
CA GLY A 3 16.50 -2.89 1.19
C GLY A 3 15.52 -2.61 0.07
N THR A 4 16.00 -2.34 -1.13
CA THR A 4 15.16 -2.26 -2.35
C THR A 4 14.95 -3.69 -2.85
N LEU A 5 13.71 -4.11 -2.99
CA LEU A 5 13.37 -5.51 -3.27
C LEU A 5 13.14 -5.82 -4.73
N ILE A 6 12.60 -4.89 -5.49
CA ILE A 6 12.29 -5.09 -6.91
C ILE A 6 12.46 -3.75 -7.63
N GLU A 7 13.46 -3.70 -8.50
CA GLU A 7 13.50 -2.77 -9.62
C GLU A 7 13.30 -3.62 -10.88
N GLY A 8 12.14 -3.54 -11.50
CA GLY A 8 11.82 -4.26 -12.73
C GLY A 8 11.38 -3.29 -13.80
N GLU A 9 11.97 -3.36 -15.00
CA GLU A 9 11.39 -2.76 -16.20
C GLU A 9 10.01 -3.36 -16.39
N GLY A 10 8.96 -2.56 -16.27
CA GLY A 10 7.56 -2.97 -16.39
C GLY A 10 6.73 -2.85 -15.14
N PHE A 11 7.32 -2.60 -13.96
CA PHE A 11 6.56 -2.22 -12.78
C PHE A 11 6.35 -0.71 -12.75
N ALA A 12 5.10 -0.29 -12.56
CA ALA A 12 4.74 1.13 -12.42
C ALA A 12 5.22 1.75 -11.09
N GLY A 13 6.15 1.07 -10.39
CA GLY A 13 6.65 1.52 -9.09
C GLY A 13 7.76 0.63 -8.52
N VAL A 14 8.22 0.98 -7.32
CA VAL A 14 9.29 0.30 -6.57
C VAL A 14 8.77 -0.14 -5.22
N LEU A 15 9.02 -1.41 -4.85
CA LEU A 15 8.79 -1.92 -3.49
C LEU A 15 10.04 -1.78 -2.63
N ARG A 16 9.88 -1.17 -1.46
CA ARG A 16 10.94 -1.05 -0.45
C ARG A 16 10.55 -1.79 0.82
N LEU A 17 11.43 -2.66 1.30
CA LEU A 17 11.22 -3.42 2.53
C LEU A 17 11.83 -2.70 3.73
N THR A 18 11.03 -2.53 4.77
CA THR A 18 11.49 -2.06 6.08
C THR A 18 11.08 -3.05 7.16
N TRP A 19 12.07 -3.62 7.84
CA TRP A 19 11.83 -4.46 9.01
C TRP A 19 11.89 -3.59 10.27
N ASN A 20 10.73 -3.27 10.82
CA ASN A 20 10.67 -2.57 12.11
C ASN A 20 9.30 -2.76 12.76
N ALA A 21 9.26 -3.45 13.89
CA ALA A 21 8.03 -3.65 14.67
C ALA A 21 7.37 -2.32 15.12
N ASP A 22 8.19 -1.28 15.35
CA ASP A 22 7.70 0.06 15.72
C ASP A 22 7.03 0.78 14.54
N HIS A 23 7.27 0.32 13.31
CA HIS A 23 6.76 0.96 12.10
C HIS A 23 5.23 0.82 11.94
N LEU A 24 4.65 -0.29 12.42
CA LEU A 24 3.19 -0.45 12.44
C LEU A 24 2.51 0.69 13.21
N GLY A 25 3.06 1.05 14.38
CA GLY A 25 2.57 2.19 15.17
C GLY A 25 2.65 3.50 14.39
N HIS A 26 3.71 3.69 13.62
CA HIS A 26 3.90 4.85 12.77
C HIS A 26 2.88 4.90 11.62
N VAL A 27 2.73 3.80 10.87
CA VAL A 27 1.73 3.72 9.78
C VAL A 27 0.33 3.98 10.29
N LEU A 28 -0.08 3.33 11.38
CA LEU A 28 -1.41 3.53 11.98
C LEU A 28 -1.62 4.92 12.57
N ALA A 29 -0.56 5.57 13.06
CA ALA A 29 -0.63 6.94 13.57
C ALA A 29 -0.69 7.98 12.44
N HIS A 30 -0.21 7.65 11.24
CA HIS A 30 -0.25 8.53 10.08
C HIS A 30 -1.51 8.33 9.23
N SER A 31 -2.26 7.24 9.44
CA SER A 31 -3.60 7.07 8.87
C SER A 31 -4.53 8.10 9.48
N ARG A 32 -4.77 9.17 8.77
CA ARG A 32 -5.62 10.28 9.22
C ARG A 32 -7.08 9.97 8.95
N ALA A 33 -7.97 10.69 9.64
CA ALA A 33 -9.40 10.56 9.43
C ALA A 33 -9.87 10.95 8.00
N ASP A 34 -9.00 11.66 7.26
CA ASP A 34 -9.23 12.09 5.87
C ASP A 34 -8.56 11.17 4.84
N GLU A 35 -7.84 10.13 5.26
CA GLU A 35 -7.26 9.11 4.37
C GLU A 35 -8.17 7.88 4.27
N PRO A 36 -8.18 7.16 3.14
CA PRO A 36 -8.96 5.93 2.98
C PRO A 36 -8.59 4.91 4.06
N ALA A 37 -9.57 4.12 4.48
CA ALA A 37 -9.29 2.95 5.31
C ALA A 37 -8.33 2.01 4.57
N GLY A 38 -7.43 1.35 5.33
CA GLY A 38 -6.59 0.31 4.75
C GLY A 38 -7.45 -0.86 4.26
N VAL A 39 -6.93 -1.63 3.31
CA VAL A 39 -7.63 -2.80 2.76
C VAL A 39 -6.82 -4.09 2.91
N TRP A 40 -7.50 -5.21 3.09
CA TRP A 40 -6.87 -6.53 3.15
C TRP A 40 -6.50 -7.02 1.74
N THR A 41 -5.23 -7.34 1.50
CA THR A 41 -4.72 -7.70 0.16
C THR A 41 -3.93 -9.00 0.10
N GLY A 42 -3.55 -9.58 1.22
CA GLY A 42 -2.72 -10.79 1.28
C GLY A 42 -3.50 -12.06 0.98
N LEU A 43 -2.86 -13.05 0.35
CA LEU A 43 -3.48 -14.34 -0.01
C LEU A 43 -3.93 -15.17 1.21
N ALA A 44 -3.31 -14.98 2.38
CA ALA A 44 -3.72 -15.66 3.60
C ALA A 44 -4.89 -14.96 4.32
N CYS A 45 -5.35 -13.80 3.86
CA CYS A 45 -6.46 -13.10 4.51
C CYS A 45 -7.70 -14.00 4.62
N MET A 46 -8.02 -14.75 3.58
CA MET A 46 -9.16 -15.68 3.56
C MET A 46 -9.04 -16.81 4.59
N ASP A 47 -7.82 -17.28 4.90
CA ASP A 47 -7.57 -18.32 5.90
C ASP A 47 -7.81 -17.81 7.33
N HIS A 48 -7.91 -16.50 7.50
CA HIS A 48 -8.16 -15.79 8.75
C HIS A 48 -9.51 -15.06 8.79
N GLU A 49 -10.44 -15.45 7.90
CA GLU A 49 -11.79 -14.87 7.78
C GLU A 49 -11.80 -13.36 7.47
N LEU A 50 -10.74 -12.86 6.83
CA LEU A 50 -10.62 -11.48 6.39
C LEU A 50 -11.04 -11.35 4.92
N ALA A 51 -11.97 -10.47 4.64
CA ALA A 51 -12.42 -10.25 3.27
C ALA A 51 -11.36 -9.52 2.44
N LEU A 52 -10.90 -10.12 1.34
CA LEU A 52 -10.02 -9.42 0.39
C LEU A 52 -10.71 -8.16 -0.14
N GLY A 53 -9.99 -7.04 -0.15
CA GLY A 53 -10.53 -5.72 -0.49
C GLY A 53 -11.44 -5.11 0.58
N GLY A 54 -11.72 -5.82 1.68
CA GLY A 54 -12.46 -5.28 2.81
C GLY A 54 -11.58 -4.37 3.69
N ASP A 55 -12.24 -3.49 4.43
CA ASP A 55 -11.58 -2.52 5.30
C ASP A 55 -10.74 -3.19 6.39
N VAL A 56 -9.58 -2.61 6.65
CA VAL A 56 -8.72 -3.04 7.75
C VAL A 56 -9.26 -2.50 9.06
N ASP A 57 -9.67 -3.42 9.94
CA ASP A 57 -9.92 -3.10 11.34
C ASP A 57 -8.59 -3.09 12.12
N ASN A 58 -8.27 -1.95 12.70
CA ASN A 58 -7.04 -1.74 13.45
C ASN A 58 -6.90 -2.67 14.66
N THR A 59 -8.00 -3.09 15.28
CA THR A 59 -8.00 -4.04 16.40
C THR A 59 -7.57 -5.41 15.93
N THR A 60 -8.14 -5.86 14.82
CA THR A 60 -7.78 -7.13 14.16
C THR A 60 -6.32 -7.12 13.73
N LEU A 61 -5.85 -6.06 13.06
CA LEU A 61 -4.46 -5.95 12.64
C LEU A 61 -3.49 -6.01 13.83
N ARG A 62 -3.76 -5.26 14.92
CA ARG A 62 -2.95 -5.31 16.14
C ARG A 62 -2.94 -6.70 16.77
N ARG A 63 -4.08 -7.39 16.82
CA ARG A 63 -4.18 -8.76 17.35
C ARG A 63 -3.34 -9.74 16.52
N LEU A 64 -3.41 -9.69 15.20
CA LEU A 64 -2.63 -10.54 14.30
C LEU A 64 -1.13 -10.25 14.42
N SER A 65 -0.77 -8.98 14.59
CA SER A 65 0.62 -8.53 14.68
C SER A 65 1.27 -8.82 16.03
N ALA A 66 0.50 -9.00 17.10
CA ALA A 66 1.02 -9.11 18.47
C ALA A 66 1.98 -10.30 18.70
N HIS A 67 1.89 -11.33 17.88
CA HIS A 67 2.68 -12.57 17.99
C HIS A 67 3.36 -12.97 16.67
N SER A 68 3.56 -12.01 15.79
CA SER A 68 4.08 -12.23 14.45
C SER A 68 5.21 -11.26 14.14
N GLU A 69 6.08 -11.65 13.23
CA GLU A 69 7.01 -10.70 12.63
C GLU A 69 6.24 -9.81 11.65
N ILE A 70 6.59 -8.53 11.63
CA ILE A 70 5.94 -7.54 10.78
C ILE A 70 6.99 -6.94 9.86
N ALA A 71 6.66 -6.89 8.58
CA ALA A 71 7.40 -6.15 7.60
C ALA A 71 6.51 -5.08 6.98
N ASP A 72 7.07 -3.94 6.66
CA ASP A 72 6.43 -2.93 5.82
C ASP A 72 7.06 -2.98 4.42
N LEU A 73 6.25 -3.28 3.43
CA LEU A 73 6.58 -3.20 2.02
C LEU A 73 5.99 -1.90 1.46
N ALA A 74 6.71 -0.81 1.57
CA ALA A 74 6.28 0.45 0.99
C ALA A 74 6.40 0.39 -0.54
N TRP A 75 5.29 0.58 -1.24
CA TRP A 75 5.26 0.70 -2.70
C TRP A 75 5.19 2.17 -3.10
N GLU A 76 6.17 2.60 -3.88
CA GLU A 76 6.25 3.94 -4.43
C GLU A 76 6.02 3.88 -5.95
N PRO A 77 5.06 4.65 -6.51
CA PRO A 77 4.86 4.71 -7.95
C PRO A 77 6.09 5.30 -8.65
N ALA A 78 6.28 4.94 -9.91
CA ALA A 78 7.29 5.58 -10.76
C ALA A 78 7.10 7.10 -10.77
N ALA A 79 8.20 7.84 -10.87
CA ALA A 79 8.19 9.30 -10.76
C ALA A 79 7.25 9.97 -11.77
N GLU A 80 7.15 9.42 -12.98
CA GLU A 80 6.27 9.88 -14.05
C GLU A 80 4.80 9.74 -13.64
N LEU A 81 4.41 8.57 -13.12
CA LEU A 81 3.04 8.31 -12.67
C LEU A 81 2.68 9.20 -11.47
N ALA A 82 3.55 9.31 -10.47
CA ALA A 82 3.36 10.20 -9.32
C ALA A 82 3.26 11.67 -9.74
N GLY A 83 4.07 12.08 -10.71
CA GLY A 83 4.07 13.43 -11.26
C GLY A 83 2.77 13.75 -11.99
N GLU A 84 2.29 12.86 -12.84
CA GLU A 84 1.03 13.02 -13.58
C GLU A 84 -0.18 13.04 -12.63
N TYR A 85 -0.24 12.11 -11.69
CA TYR A 85 -1.28 12.10 -10.64
C TYR A 85 -1.32 13.43 -9.89
N GLY A 86 -0.16 13.92 -9.42
CA GLY A 86 -0.06 15.20 -8.72
C GLY A 86 -0.46 16.41 -9.60
N GLN A 87 -0.20 16.37 -10.92
CA GLN A 87 -0.65 17.42 -11.84
C GLN A 87 -2.16 17.42 -12.00
N LEU A 88 -2.78 16.25 -12.19
CA LEU A 88 -4.23 16.10 -12.31
C LEU A 88 -4.95 16.59 -11.04
N CYS A 89 -4.46 16.20 -9.86
CA CYS A 89 -5.03 16.65 -8.58
C CYS A 89 -4.95 18.18 -8.44
N ARG A 90 -3.80 18.78 -8.74
CA ARG A 90 -3.65 20.25 -8.68
C ARG A 90 -4.57 20.96 -9.68
N ALA A 91 -4.66 20.47 -10.90
CA ALA A 91 -5.52 21.03 -11.93
C ALA A 91 -7.01 20.92 -11.56
N ALA A 92 -7.43 19.80 -10.96
CA ALA A 92 -8.77 19.60 -10.45
C ALA A 92 -9.12 20.62 -9.36
N ILE A 93 -8.23 20.81 -8.37
CA ILE A 93 -8.41 21.79 -7.31
C ILE A 93 -8.53 23.20 -7.90
N GLN A 94 -7.64 23.57 -8.82
CA GLN A 94 -7.68 24.89 -9.47
C GLN A 94 -8.98 25.12 -10.24
N ALA A 95 -9.47 24.11 -10.98
CA ALA A 95 -10.73 24.17 -11.69
C ALA A 95 -11.93 24.39 -10.73
N HIS A 96 -11.97 23.67 -9.60
CA HIS A 96 -12.99 23.88 -8.58
C HIS A 96 -12.94 25.28 -7.99
N LEU A 97 -11.76 25.79 -7.64
CA LEU A 97 -11.58 27.14 -7.10
C LEU A 97 -12.00 28.23 -8.12
N ALA A 98 -11.84 27.97 -9.41
CA ALA A 98 -12.28 28.84 -10.50
C ALA A 98 -13.78 28.72 -10.84
N GLY A 99 -14.52 27.84 -10.15
CA GLY A 99 -15.95 27.61 -10.43
C GLY A 99 -16.21 26.69 -11.64
N ALA A 100 -15.17 26.12 -12.26
CA ALA A 100 -15.27 25.21 -13.40
C ALA A 100 -15.50 23.76 -12.91
N ARG A 101 -16.65 23.50 -12.29
CA ARG A 101 -16.96 22.27 -11.57
C ARG A 101 -16.83 21.01 -12.42
N GLU A 102 -17.46 21.00 -13.61
CA GLU A 102 -17.40 19.85 -14.53
C GLU A 102 -15.97 19.49 -14.95
N THR A 103 -15.15 20.51 -15.19
CA THR A 103 -13.73 20.32 -15.49
C THR A 103 -12.98 19.72 -14.29
N GLY A 104 -13.26 20.23 -13.09
CA GLY A 104 -12.68 19.71 -11.86
C GLY A 104 -13.04 18.24 -11.62
N GLU A 105 -14.31 17.88 -11.75
CA GLU A 105 -14.80 16.51 -11.60
C GLU A 105 -14.15 15.53 -12.61
N ARG A 106 -14.05 15.96 -13.88
CA ARG A 106 -13.39 15.14 -14.91
C ARG A 106 -11.92 14.92 -14.61
N LEU A 107 -11.20 15.93 -14.12
CA LEU A 107 -9.78 15.80 -13.77
C LEU A 107 -9.60 14.90 -12.55
N TRP A 108 -10.50 14.94 -11.56
CA TRP A 108 -10.52 14.00 -10.45
C TRP A 108 -10.72 12.56 -10.93
N GLN A 109 -11.67 12.30 -11.81
CA GLN A 109 -11.89 10.96 -12.38
C GLN A 109 -10.64 10.44 -13.12
N GLN A 110 -9.92 11.30 -13.81
CA GLN A 110 -8.65 10.92 -14.45
C GLN A 110 -7.58 10.59 -13.42
N ALA A 111 -7.47 11.37 -12.35
CA ALA A 111 -6.53 11.09 -11.26
C ALA A 111 -6.86 9.76 -10.56
N GLU A 112 -8.13 9.50 -10.26
CA GLU A 112 -8.59 8.24 -9.67
C GLU A 112 -8.30 7.03 -10.58
N ALA A 113 -8.53 7.16 -11.89
CA ALA A 113 -8.23 6.10 -12.85
C ALA A 113 -6.72 5.80 -12.88
N LEU A 114 -5.88 6.83 -12.88
CA LEU A 114 -4.42 6.67 -12.82
C LEU A 114 -3.98 6.02 -11.51
N TRP A 115 -4.57 6.42 -10.39
CA TRP A 115 -4.26 5.84 -9.08
C TRP A 115 -4.72 4.38 -8.95
N SER A 116 -5.82 4.02 -9.61
CA SER A 116 -6.28 2.62 -9.70
C SER A 116 -5.27 1.72 -10.44
N LEU A 117 -4.55 2.24 -11.43
CA LEU A 117 -3.44 1.52 -12.07
C LEU A 117 -2.28 1.30 -11.09
N ALA A 118 -1.97 2.31 -10.26
CA ALA A 118 -0.97 2.21 -9.21
C ALA A 118 -1.32 1.09 -8.21
N TRP A 119 -2.56 1.04 -7.73
CA TRP A 119 -3.06 -0.02 -6.88
C TRP A 119 -2.96 -1.41 -7.52
N SER A 120 -3.33 -1.51 -8.80
CA SER A 120 -3.23 -2.77 -9.54
C SER A 120 -1.79 -3.26 -9.66
N ALA A 121 -0.85 -2.35 -9.92
CA ALA A 121 0.58 -2.67 -9.99
C ALA A 121 1.13 -3.10 -8.62
N ASN A 122 0.77 -2.40 -7.54
CA ASN A 122 1.12 -2.80 -6.17
C ASN A 122 0.60 -4.22 -5.86
N TYR A 123 -0.67 -4.48 -6.14
CA TYR A 123 -1.28 -5.78 -5.89
C TYR A 123 -0.59 -6.92 -6.67
N GLN A 124 -0.30 -6.71 -7.96
CA GLN A 124 0.41 -7.68 -8.78
C GLN A 124 1.82 -7.96 -8.24
N ALA A 125 2.54 -6.92 -7.82
CA ALA A 125 3.85 -7.07 -7.22
C ALA A 125 3.81 -7.87 -5.92
N LEU A 126 2.80 -7.64 -5.06
CA LEU A 126 2.60 -8.41 -3.83
C LEU A 126 2.23 -9.87 -4.11
N GLN A 127 1.41 -10.14 -5.13
CA GLN A 127 1.11 -11.50 -5.53
C GLN A 127 2.36 -12.24 -6.01
N LEU A 128 3.13 -11.62 -6.90
CA LEU A 128 4.38 -12.20 -7.39
C LEU A 128 5.35 -12.52 -6.23
N LEU A 129 5.49 -11.60 -5.28
CA LEU A 129 6.33 -11.82 -4.10
C LEU A 129 5.86 -13.01 -3.25
N GLN A 130 4.56 -13.21 -3.11
CA GLN A 130 4.02 -14.36 -2.38
C GLN A 130 4.24 -15.67 -3.15
N GLU A 131 4.21 -15.64 -4.49
CA GLU A 131 4.45 -16.82 -5.33
C GLU A 131 5.93 -17.23 -5.39
N VAL A 132 6.84 -16.27 -5.57
CA VAL A 132 8.28 -16.54 -5.69
C VAL A 132 9.00 -16.60 -4.35
N GLY A 133 8.36 -16.11 -3.30
CA GLY A 133 8.94 -15.93 -1.99
C GLY A 133 9.96 -14.78 -1.92
N LEU A 134 10.26 -14.33 -0.72
CA LEU A 134 11.37 -13.41 -0.46
C LEU A 134 12.67 -14.19 -0.36
N THR A 135 13.17 -14.70 -1.48
CA THR A 135 14.30 -15.66 -1.54
C THR A 135 15.59 -15.12 -0.92
N GLN A 136 15.73 -13.82 -0.76
CA GLN A 136 16.88 -13.21 -0.08
C GLN A 136 16.82 -13.35 1.45
N PHE A 137 15.64 -13.62 2.03
CA PHE A 137 15.44 -13.61 3.48
C PHE A 137 15.04 -14.99 4.07
N SER A 138 14.63 -15.92 3.24
CA SER A 138 14.39 -17.31 3.64
C SER A 138 14.35 -18.21 2.41
N PRO A 139 15.01 -19.36 2.41
CA PRO A 139 14.94 -20.34 1.31
C PRO A 139 13.61 -21.11 1.32
N VAL A 140 12.55 -20.54 1.85
CA VAL A 140 11.31 -21.23 2.15
C VAL A 140 10.22 -20.82 1.17
N LYS A 141 9.67 -21.81 0.49
CA LYS A 141 8.36 -21.97 -0.18
C LYS A 141 7.51 -20.72 -0.36
N PRO A 142 6.72 -20.63 -1.43
CA PRO A 142 5.71 -19.59 -1.62
C PRO A 142 4.95 -19.36 -0.31
N GLN A 143 5.00 -18.16 0.24
CA GLN A 143 4.37 -17.85 1.52
C GLN A 143 3.08 -17.11 1.26
N ARG A 144 2.00 -17.60 1.83
CA ARG A 144 0.75 -16.85 1.89
C ARG A 144 0.83 -15.93 3.10
N TRP A 145 0.67 -14.64 2.86
CA TRP A 145 0.73 -13.61 3.91
C TRP A 145 -0.63 -13.00 4.17
N VAL A 146 -0.85 -12.55 5.39
CA VAL A 146 -1.85 -11.55 5.68
C VAL A 146 -1.22 -10.19 5.43
N ILE A 147 -1.82 -9.40 4.56
CA ILE A 147 -1.32 -8.07 4.22
C ILE A 147 -2.43 -7.05 4.44
N ALA A 148 -2.11 -5.97 5.15
CA ALA A 148 -2.94 -4.78 5.26
C ALA A 148 -2.27 -3.65 4.47
N SER A 149 -2.93 -3.17 3.41
CA SER A 149 -2.42 -2.12 2.54
C SER A 149 -3.08 -0.79 2.86
N PHE A 150 -2.28 0.25 3.08
CA PHE A 150 -2.70 1.60 3.44
C PHE A 150 -2.19 2.60 2.42
N GLU A 151 -3.10 3.39 1.87
CA GLU A 151 -2.77 4.48 0.98
C GLU A 151 -2.38 5.73 1.79
N HIS A 152 -1.25 6.31 1.46
CA HIS A 152 -0.81 7.59 1.99
C HIS A 152 -0.51 8.55 0.85
N ASN A 153 -1.11 9.73 0.90
CA ASN A 153 -0.96 10.76 -0.14
C ASN A 153 0.03 11.86 0.23
N ARG A 154 0.59 11.81 1.44
CA ARG A 154 1.50 12.83 1.96
C ARG A 154 2.80 12.24 2.46
N GLY A 155 3.89 12.78 1.97
CA GLY A 155 5.22 12.51 2.48
C GLY A 155 5.60 13.41 3.67
N PRO A 156 6.84 13.29 4.13
CA PRO A 156 7.41 14.17 5.15
C PRO A 156 7.19 15.65 4.78
N ARG A 157 6.82 16.48 5.75
CA ARG A 157 6.54 17.93 5.56
C ARG A 157 5.25 18.25 4.79
N GLY A 158 4.32 17.29 4.64
CA GLY A 158 3.03 17.52 4.01
C GLY A 158 3.08 17.72 2.49
N LEU A 159 4.20 17.43 1.85
CA LEU A 159 4.31 17.44 0.39
C LEU A 159 3.55 16.24 -0.20
N PRO A 160 2.91 16.41 -1.38
CA PRO A 160 2.28 15.30 -2.08
C PRO A 160 3.33 14.20 -2.36
N HIS A 161 3.11 13.02 -1.81
CA HIS A 161 3.96 11.86 -2.01
C HIS A 161 3.08 10.60 -1.91
N PRO A 162 2.34 10.31 -2.99
CA PRO A 162 1.45 9.16 -2.99
C PRO A 162 2.26 7.87 -2.94
N HIS A 163 1.95 7.01 -1.96
CA HIS A 163 2.59 5.71 -1.78
C HIS A 163 1.64 4.76 -1.02
N ILE A 164 1.95 3.47 -1.05
CA ILE A 164 1.15 2.46 -0.37
C ILE A 164 2.06 1.71 0.59
N HIS A 165 1.68 1.68 1.88
CA HIS A 165 2.28 0.80 2.86
C HIS A 165 1.56 -0.54 2.87
N ASN A 166 2.30 -1.62 2.68
CA ASN A 166 1.79 -2.98 2.78
C ASN A 166 2.37 -3.62 4.04
N ILE A 167 1.59 -3.63 5.10
CA ILE A 167 1.98 -4.25 6.36
C ILE A 167 1.79 -5.75 6.23
N VAL A 168 2.90 -6.46 6.10
CA VAL A 168 2.95 -7.92 5.98
C VAL A 168 3.07 -8.52 7.36
N VAL A 169 2.12 -9.36 7.73
CA VAL A 169 2.14 -10.17 8.94
C VAL A 169 2.64 -11.57 8.56
N THR A 170 3.88 -11.89 8.97
CA THR A 170 4.52 -13.18 8.69
C THR A 170 4.40 -14.11 9.89
N ALA A 171 4.47 -15.42 9.64
CA ALA A 171 4.49 -16.44 10.69
C ALA A 171 3.32 -16.37 11.70
N LEU A 172 2.09 -16.30 11.17
CA LEU A 172 0.91 -16.54 11.99
C LEU A 172 0.99 -17.98 12.50
N THR A 173 1.42 -18.14 13.74
CA THR A 173 1.34 -19.45 14.41
C THR A 173 -0.12 -19.82 14.52
N THR A 174 -0.58 -20.74 13.66
CA THR A 174 -1.83 -21.44 13.88
C THR A 174 -1.68 -22.15 15.24
N ARG A 175 -2.33 -21.63 16.26
CA ARG A 175 -2.52 -22.43 17.49
C ARG A 175 -3.31 -23.66 17.09
N ALA A 176 -2.62 -24.81 17.13
CA ALA A 176 -3.26 -26.11 17.09
C ALA A 176 -4.22 -26.28 18.30
#